data_59d34db9d4d82bfb46259283cfe5e3e0
#
_entry.id   59d34db9d4d82bfb46259283cfe5e3e0
#
_cell.length_a   1.000
_cell.length_b   1.000
_cell.length_c   1.000
_cell.angle_alpha   90.00
_cell.angle_beta   90.00
_cell.angle_gamma   90.00
#
_symmetry.space_group_name_H-M   'P 1'
#
loop_
_entity.id
_entity.type
_entity.pdbx_description
1 polymer ?
#
loop_
_entity_poly.entity_id
_entity_poly.type
_entity_poly.pdbx_seq_one_letter_code
_entity_poly.pdbx_strand_id
1 'polypeptide(L)'
;MFQESNRIEFKVELNDKLEKEVVAFLNNKEGGILYIGVDDNGKPIGVSDVDSMQLKIADRIKNNILPSTLGLFDIVTEEIENISVIKILISSGLEKPYYIKKHGMSPNGCFTRMGTSSQPMSTAMIDSLYSKRTHNTLRNITSPRQDLTFAQLKIYYQERGLELNESLQIR
;
A
#
# COMPACT_ATOMS: atom_id res chain seq x y z
N MET A 1 20.90 5.47 -18.58
CA MET A 1 21.56 4.67 -17.57
C MET A 1 20.54 4.33 -16.50
N PHE A 2 20.32 3.07 -16.23
CA PHE A 2 19.35 2.58 -15.25
C PHE A 2 19.98 2.75 -13.87
N GLN A 3 19.41 3.56 -12.99
CA GLN A 3 20.01 3.93 -11.69
C GLN A 3 18.95 3.98 -10.61
N GLU A 4 19.36 3.68 -9.39
CA GLU A 4 18.53 3.90 -8.19
C GLU A 4 18.17 5.38 -8.04
N SER A 5 16.97 5.60 -7.53
CA SER A 5 16.43 6.94 -7.28
C SER A 5 15.48 6.93 -6.07
N ASN A 6 14.88 8.06 -5.76
CA ASN A 6 13.82 8.11 -4.75
C ASN A 6 12.60 7.23 -5.08
N ARG A 7 12.48 6.77 -6.34
CA ARG A 7 11.37 5.96 -6.85
C ARG A 7 11.78 4.58 -7.39
N ILE A 8 13.07 4.29 -7.46
CA ILE A 8 13.58 3.02 -8.00
C ILE A 8 14.60 2.47 -7.01
N GLU A 9 14.42 1.20 -6.66
CA GLU A 9 15.31 0.43 -5.80
C GLU A 9 15.69 -0.87 -6.49
N PHE A 10 16.95 -1.30 -6.34
CA PHE A 10 17.47 -2.55 -6.89
C PHE A 10 17.81 -3.53 -5.78
N LYS A 11 17.61 -4.82 -6.05
CA LYS A 11 18.07 -5.92 -5.20
C LYS A 11 18.54 -7.06 -6.09
N VAL A 12 19.73 -7.57 -5.80
CA VAL A 12 20.27 -8.74 -6.49
C VAL A 12 19.38 -9.96 -6.27
N GLU A 13 18.87 -10.13 -5.05
CA GLU A 13 18.04 -11.27 -4.64
C GLU A 13 16.92 -10.86 -3.69
N LEU A 14 15.93 -11.71 -3.55
CA LEU A 14 14.89 -11.55 -2.55
C LEU A 14 15.46 -11.79 -1.15
N ASN A 15 15.50 -10.78 -0.32
CA ASN A 15 16.02 -10.82 1.03
C ASN A 15 15.00 -10.35 2.08
N ASP A 16 15.40 -10.29 3.35
CA ASP A 16 14.54 -9.90 4.48
C ASP A 16 14.18 -8.40 4.50
N LYS A 17 14.70 -7.62 3.57
CA LYS A 17 14.39 -6.18 3.48
C LYS A 17 13.21 -5.87 2.55
N LEU A 18 12.59 -6.88 1.91
CA LEU A 18 11.47 -6.67 0.97
C LEU A 18 10.38 -5.79 1.60
N GLU A 19 9.86 -6.20 2.75
CA GLU A 19 8.77 -5.48 3.41
C GLU A 19 9.13 -4.05 3.76
N LYS A 20 10.38 -3.81 4.18
CA LYS A 20 10.89 -2.47 4.48
C LYS A 20 10.83 -1.56 3.26
N GLU A 21 11.31 -2.03 2.11
CA GLU A 21 11.33 -1.24 0.87
C GLU A 21 9.89 -1.00 0.37
N VAL A 22 9.04 -2.03 0.37
CA VAL A 22 7.64 -1.91 -0.04
C VAL A 22 6.88 -0.93 0.87
N VAL A 23 7.03 -1.03 2.19
CA VAL A 23 6.43 -0.10 3.16
C VAL A 23 6.89 1.33 2.90
N ALA A 24 8.17 1.54 2.63
CA ALA A 24 8.71 2.87 2.34
C ALA A 24 8.08 3.48 1.08
N PHE A 25 7.88 2.70 0.02
CA PHE A 25 7.19 3.16 -1.19
C PHE A 25 5.69 3.39 -0.98
N LEU A 26 4.98 2.52 -0.25
CA LEU A 26 3.57 2.72 0.11
C LEU A 26 3.36 4.04 0.88
N ASN A 27 4.30 4.39 1.75
CA ASN A 27 4.26 5.62 2.53
C ASN A 27 4.79 6.85 1.77
N ASN A 28 5.48 6.65 0.66
CA ASN A 28 5.94 7.74 -0.20
C ASN A 28 4.76 8.39 -0.92
N LYS A 29 4.93 9.64 -1.33
CA LYS A 29 3.89 10.42 -2.04
C LYS A 29 3.55 9.85 -3.42
N GLU A 30 4.54 9.30 -4.11
CA GLU A 30 4.41 8.87 -5.51
C GLU A 30 4.53 7.36 -5.72
N GLY A 31 4.70 6.58 -4.62
CA GLY A 31 5.00 5.16 -4.75
C GLY A 31 6.41 4.91 -5.28
N GLY A 32 6.62 3.78 -5.97
CA GLY A 32 7.91 3.46 -6.55
C GLY A 32 7.98 2.09 -7.22
N ILE A 33 9.17 1.70 -7.62
CA ILE A 33 9.47 0.45 -8.31
C ILE A 33 10.63 -0.24 -7.59
N LEU A 34 10.46 -1.51 -7.30
CA LEU A 34 11.52 -2.37 -6.76
C LEU A 34 11.83 -3.46 -7.77
N TYR A 35 13.11 -3.58 -8.12
CA TYR A 35 13.58 -4.65 -9.01
C TYR A 35 14.30 -5.73 -8.19
N ILE A 36 14.03 -6.99 -8.50
CA ILE A 36 14.74 -8.15 -7.98
C ILE A 36 15.47 -8.84 -9.15
N GLY A 37 16.75 -9.13 -8.96
CA GLY A 37 17.64 -9.64 -10.02
C GLY A 37 18.46 -8.55 -10.71
N VAL A 38 18.62 -7.38 -10.07
CA VAL A 38 19.40 -6.24 -10.57
C VAL A 38 20.39 -5.80 -9.49
N ASP A 39 21.63 -5.52 -9.86
CA ASP A 39 22.65 -5.02 -8.94
C ASP A 39 22.56 -3.49 -8.71
N ASP A 40 23.31 -2.96 -7.77
CA ASP A 40 23.30 -1.54 -7.39
C ASP A 40 23.75 -0.60 -8.54
N ASN A 41 24.39 -1.13 -9.58
CA ASN A 41 24.79 -0.39 -10.78
C ASN A 41 23.71 -0.42 -11.88
N GLY A 42 22.57 -1.09 -11.63
CA GLY A 42 21.52 -1.26 -12.60
C GLY A 42 21.77 -2.37 -13.63
N LYS A 43 22.75 -3.25 -13.38
CA LYS A 43 23.06 -4.38 -14.25
C LYS A 43 22.14 -5.55 -13.92
N PRO A 44 21.47 -6.15 -14.92
CA PRO A 44 20.64 -7.33 -14.69
C PRO A 44 21.51 -8.54 -14.36
N ILE A 45 21.16 -9.21 -13.27
CA ILE A 45 21.77 -10.47 -12.81
C ILE A 45 20.84 -11.65 -13.08
N GLY A 46 19.52 -11.37 -13.03
CA GLY A 46 18.48 -12.35 -13.31
C GLY A 46 17.94 -13.04 -12.06
N VAL A 47 16.85 -13.77 -12.27
CA VAL A 47 16.16 -14.58 -11.26
C VAL A 47 15.98 -16.00 -11.82
N SER A 48 16.34 -17.01 -11.04
CA SER A 48 16.38 -18.41 -11.52
C SER A 48 15.00 -19.07 -11.65
N ASP A 49 14.04 -18.70 -10.80
CA ASP A 49 12.68 -19.27 -10.76
C ASP A 49 11.69 -18.12 -10.56
N VAL A 50 11.34 -17.51 -11.69
CA VAL A 50 10.51 -16.30 -11.72
C VAL A 50 9.14 -16.55 -11.12
N ASP A 51 8.47 -17.65 -11.46
CA ASP A 51 7.10 -17.92 -11.03
C ASP A 51 7.03 -18.16 -9.53
N SER A 52 7.92 -18.98 -8.98
CA SER A 52 8.01 -19.22 -7.54
C SER A 52 8.37 -17.96 -6.79
N MET A 53 9.26 -17.13 -7.35
CA MET A 53 9.67 -15.87 -6.73
C MET A 53 8.53 -14.84 -6.69
N GLN A 54 7.75 -14.71 -7.77
CA GLN A 54 6.58 -13.84 -7.81
C GLN A 54 5.55 -14.24 -6.75
N LEU A 55 5.26 -15.53 -6.61
CA LEU A 55 4.34 -16.04 -5.59
C LEU A 55 4.83 -15.72 -4.18
N LYS A 56 6.12 -15.93 -3.91
CA LYS A 56 6.75 -15.59 -2.63
C LYS A 56 6.65 -14.10 -2.29
N ILE A 57 6.93 -13.24 -3.27
CA ILE A 57 6.87 -11.79 -3.11
C ILE A 57 5.43 -11.37 -2.82
N ALA A 58 4.45 -11.85 -3.61
CA ALA A 58 3.04 -11.54 -3.42
C ALA A 58 2.53 -11.97 -2.04
N ASP A 59 2.89 -13.17 -1.61
CA ASP A 59 2.51 -13.69 -0.30
C ASP A 59 3.10 -12.85 0.85
N ARG A 60 4.37 -12.51 0.76
CA ARG A 60 5.05 -11.67 1.76
C ARG A 60 4.43 -10.26 1.85
N ILE A 61 4.20 -9.60 0.72
CA ILE A 61 3.61 -8.25 0.71
C ILE A 61 2.19 -8.29 1.28
N LYS A 62 1.37 -9.26 0.86
CA LYS A 62 -0.01 -9.40 1.30
C LYS A 62 -0.15 -9.71 2.79
N ASN A 63 0.70 -10.58 3.33
CA ASN A 63 0.52 -11.12 4.68
C ASN A 63 1.33 -10.39 5.76
N ASN A 64 2.43 -9.72 5.38
CA ASN A 64 3.37 -9.11 6.33
C ASN A 64 3.26 -7.58 6.43
N ILE A 65 2.43 -6.93 5.61
CA ILE A 65 2.24 -5.47 5.61
C ILE A 65 0.80 -5.12 5.97
N LEU A 66 0.62 -4.10 6.78
CA LEU A 66 -0.65 -3.52 7.16
C LEU A 66 -0.62 -1.99 6.96
N PRO A 67 -1.76 -1.35 6.64
CA PRO A 67 -3.06 -1.91 6.23
C PRO A 67 -2.99 -2.77 4.97
N SER A 68 -4.13 -3.26 4.49
CA SER A 68 -4.20 -4.09 3.28
C SER A 68 -3.50 -3.43 2.10
N THR A 69 -2.68 -4.21 1.40
CA THR A 69 -1.93 -3.78 0.21
C THR A 69 -2.62 -4.18 -1.10
N LEU A 70 -3.81 -4.77 -1.03
CA LEU A 70 -4.55 -5.23 -2.21
C LEU A 70 -4.84 -4.06 -3.16
N GLY A 71 -4.47 -4.23 -4.43
CA GLY A 71 -4.62 -3.21 -5.46
C GLY A 71 -3.56 -2.10 -5.43
N LEU A 72 -2.57 -2.17 -4.52
CA LEU A 72 -1.51 -1.18 -4.39
C LEU A 72 -0.16 -1.64 -4.93
N PHE A 73 -0.06 -2.87 -5.38
CA PHE A 73 1.15 -3.38 -6.03
C PHE A 73 0.81 -4.31 -7.19
N ASP A 74 1.73 -4.39 -8.13
CA ASP A 74 1.71 -5.33 -9.24
C ASP A 74 3.11 -5.93 -9.41
N ILE A 75 3.19 -7.20 -9.79
CA ILE A 75 4.44 -7.94 -9.93
C ILE A 75 4.50 -8.46 -11.36
N VAL A 76 5.46 -7.99 -12.11
CA VAL A 76 5.66 -8.38 -13.52
C VAL A 76 7.08 -8.88 -13.77
N THR A 77 7.23 -9.75 -14.74
CA THR A 77 8.54 -10.11 -15.28
C THR A 77 8.92 -9.11 -16.35
N GLU A 78 10.15 -8.62 -16.30
CA GLU A 78 10.72 -7.74 -17.32
C GLU A 78 12.02 -8.34 -17.83
N GLU A 79 12.25 -8.28 -19.14
CA GLU A 79 13.51 -8.71 -19.74
C GLU A 79 14.40 -7.49 -19.97
N ILE A 80 15.56 -7.49 -19.34
CA ILE A 80 16.60 -6.48 -19.52
C ILE A 80 17.84 -7.19 -20.09
N GLU A 81 18.28 -6.79 -21.27
CA GLU A 81 19.43 -7.43 -21.96
C GLU A 81 19.28 -8.96 -22.12
N ASN A 82 18.08 -9.47 -22.39
CA ASN A 82 17.70 -10.87 -22.44
C ASN A 82 17.86 -11.63 -21.11
N ILE A 83 17.86 -10.92 -19.99
CA ILE A 83 17.91 -11.50 -18.65
C ILE A 83 16.59 -11.17 -17.94
N SER A 84 15.90 -12.21 -17.46
CA SER A 84 14.61 -12.05 -16.77
C SER A 84 14.83 -11.54 -15.34
N VAL A 85 14.19 -10.43 -15.02
CA VAL A 85 14.15 -9.81 -13.69
C VAL A 85 12.71 -9.64 -13.23
N ILE A 86 12.49 -9.49 -11.93
CA ILE A 86 11.17 -9.19 -11.39
C ILE A 86 11.07 -7.70 -11.08
N LYS A 87 10.00 -7.09 -11.57
CA LYS A 87 9.65 -5.70 -11.33
C LYS A 87 8.39 -5.63 -10.49
N ILE A 88 8.48 -4.98 -9.35
CA ILE A 88 7.37 -4.74 -8.43
C ILE A 88 7.00 -3.26 -8.54
N LEU A 89 5.81 -2.98 -9.08
CA LEU A 89 5.26 -1.64 -9.12
C LEU A 89 4.46 -1.41 -7.85
N ILE A 90 4.74 -0.33 -7.13
CA ILE A 90 4.13 -0.04 -5.83
C ILE A 90 3.50 1.35 -5.89
N SER A 91 2.19 1.41 -5.74
CA SER A 91 1.45 2.68 -5.68
C SER A 91 1.59 3.33 -4.31
N SER A 92 1.42 4.64 -4.24
CA SER A 92 1.26 5.34 -2.98
C SER A 92 0.02 4.84 -2.24
N GLY A 93 0.18 4.42 -1.00
CA GLY A 93 -0.93 3.94 -0.20
C GLY A 93 -1.86 5.08 0.25
N LEU A 94 -3.15 4.78 0.36
CA LEU A 94 -4.18 5.75 0.79
C LEU A 94 -4.35 5.79 2.31
N GLU A 95 -4.10 4.66 2.98
CA GLU A 95 -4.32 4.50 4.42
C GLU A 95 -3.00 4.57 5.22
N LYS A 96 -2.19 5.61 4.96
CA LYS A 96 -0.92 5.80 5.67
C LYS A 96 -1.13 6.04 7.17
N PRO A 97 -0.17 5.59 8.01
CA PRO A 97 1.05 4.89 7.68
C PRO A 97 0.84 3.40 7.42
N TYR A 98 1.54 2.86 6.41
CA TYR A 98 1.74 1.42 6.22
C TYR A 98 2.91 0.96 7.07
N TYR A 99 2.86 -0.29 7.54
CA TYR A 99 3.88 -0.81 8.43
C TYR A 99 4.05 -2.33 8.32
N ILE A 100 5.21 -2.81 8.71
CA ILE A 100 5.50 -4.24 8.82
C ILE A 100 4.73 -4.80 10.01
N LYS A 101 3.82 -5.75 9.77
CA LYS A 101 2.92 -6.33 10.77
C LYS A 101 3.65 -6.83 12.02
N LYS A 102 4.80 -7.51 11.85
CA LYS A 102 5.62 -8.05 12.94
C LYS A 102 6.10 -6.97 13.91
N HIS A 103 6.35 -5.75 13.42
CA HIS A 103 6.91 -4.66 14.22
C HIS A 103 5.87 -3.62 14.66
N GLY A 104 4.63 -3.77 14.16
CA GLY A 104 3.54 -2.85 14.46
C GLY A 104 3.76 -1.45 13.91
N MET A 105 2.88 -0.53 14.27
CA MET A 105 2.95 0.89 13.90
C MET A 105 3.95 1.63 14.79
N SER A 106 5.23 1.43 14.51
CA SER A 106 6.36 1.94 15.29
C SER A 106 7.50 2.35 14.36
N PRO A 107 8.55 3.04 14.85
CA PRO A 107 9.75 3.35 14.05
C PRO A 107 10.42 2.13 13.44
N ASN A 108 10.29 0.94 14.06
CA ASN A 108 10.83 -0.31 13.54
C ASN A 108 9.94 -0.94 12.46
N GLY A 109 8.69 -0.53 12.36
CA GLY A 109 7.72 -1.05 11.39
C GLY A 109 7.38 -0.08 10.26
N CYS A 110 7.49 1.23 10.50
CA CYS A 110 7.13 2.27 9.54
C CYS A 110 8.36 2.88 8.89
N PHE A 111 8.40 2.85 7.56
CA PHE A 111 9.50 3.40 6.76
C PHE A 111 8.99 4.37 5.71
N THR A 112 9.85 5.32 5.31
CA THR A 112 9.59 6.26 4.21
C THR A 112 10.83 6.40 3.34
N ARG A 113 10.67 6.86 2.11
CA ARG A 113 11.79 7.16 1.21
C ARG A 113 12.36 8.53 1.52
N MET A 114 13.69 8.59 1.69
CA MET A 114 14.45 9.82 1.81
C MET A 114 15.65 9.75 0.84
N GLY A 115 15.53 10.45 -0.29
CA GLY A 115 16.45 10.25 -1.39
C GLY A 115 16.38 8.80 -1.92
N THR A 116 17.51 8.15 -2.06
CA THR A 116 17.61 6.75 -2.53
C THR A 116 17.50 5.71 -1.42
N SER A 117 17.24 6.10 -0.17
CA SER A 117 17.21 5.15 0.95
C SER A 117 15.87 5.10 1.67
N SER A 118 15.53 3.92 2.22
CA SER A 118 14.39 3.72 3.09
C SER A 118 14.78 3.93 4.54
N GLN A 119 14.23 4.98 5.17
CA GLN A 119 14.52 5.40 6.53
C GLN A 119 13.33 5.13 7.47
N PRO A 120 13.58 4.77 8.75
CA PRO A 120 12.51 4.65 9.73
C PRO A 120 11.84 6.00 9.97
N MET A 121 10.52 5.98 10.15
CA MET A 121 9.76 7.16 10.55
C MET A 121 9.91 7.43 12.03
N SER A 122 9.97 8.71 12.42
CA SER A 122 9.83 9.10 13.82
C SER A 122 8.38 8.87 14.31
N THR A 123 8.21 8.71 15.61
CA THR A 123 6.88 8.59 16.22
C THR A 123 5.97 9.77 15.84
N ALA A 124 6.50 11.00 15.85
CA ALA A 124 5.74 12.19 15.45
C ALA A 124 5.26 12.14 14.00
N MET A 125 6.06 11.59 13.06
CA MET A 125 5.62 11.38 11.68
C MET A 125 4.51 10.33 11.58
N ILE A 126 4.65 9.23 12.32
CA ILE A 126 3.65 8.16 12.38
C ILE A 126 2.33 8.72 12.89
N ASP A 127 2.33 9.45 14.01
CA ASP A 127 1.14 10.06 14.61
C ASP A 127 0.48 11.07 13.67
N SER A 128 1.29 11.90 12.99
CA SER A 128 0.79 12.86 12.00
C SER A 128 0.12 12.19 10.80
N LEU A 129 0.67 11.09 10.29
CA LEU A 129 0.06 10.35 9.20
C LEU A 129 -1.21 9.63 9.66
N TYR A 130 -1.16 9.02 10.84
CA TYR A 130 -2.30 8.32 11.41
C TYR A 130 -3.50 9.25 11.66
N SER A 131 -3.26 10.44 12.20
CA SER A 131 -4.31 11.42 12.43
C SER A 131 -4.99 11.93 11.16
N LYS A 132 -4.27 11.87 10.01
CA LYS A 132 -4.78 12.24 8.68
C LYS A 132 -5.40 11.08 7.92
N ARG A 133 -5.36 9.87 8.48
CA ARG A 133 -5.90 8.67 7.84
C ARG A 133 -7.40 8.85 7.62
N THR A 134 -7.79 8.91 6.37
CA THR A 134 -9.20 8.84 5.99
C THR A 134 -9.63 7.39 6.03
N HIS A 135 -10.38 7.00 7.05
CA HIS A 135 -11.10 5.75 6.98
C HIS A 135 -12.22 5.93 5.96
N ASN A 136 -12.14 5.23 4.85
CA ASN A 136 -13.26 5.11 3.91
C ASN A 136 -14.36 4.26 4.57
N THR A 137 -15.07 4.85 5.51
CA THR A 137 -16.32 4.29 5.99
C THR A 137 -17.42 4.78 5.06
N LEU A 138 -18.44 3.97 4.84
CA LEU A 138 -19.65 4.37 4.08
C LEU A 138 -20.21 5.72 4.56
N ARG A 139 -19.98 6.07 5.82
CA ARG A 139 -20.37 7.34 6.44
C ARG A 139 -19.72 8.56 5.77
N ASN A 140 -18.52 8.42 5.20
CA ASN A 140 -17.75 9.52 4.61
C ASN A 140 -17.89 9.58 3.07
N ILE A 141 -18.64 8.65 2.47
CA ILE A 141 -18.91 8.64 1.04
C ILE A 141 -20.19 9.46 0.80
N THR A 142 -20.02 10.62 0.17
CA THR A 142 -21.17 11.41 -0.28
C THR A 142 -21.92 10.65 -1.37
N SER A 143 -23.20 10.36 -1.15
CA SER A 143 -24.04 9.73 -2.17
C SER A 143 -24.12 10.63 -3.41
N PRO A 144 -23.94 10.10 -4.62
CA PRO A 144 -24.17 10.85 -5.86
C PRO A 144 -25.65 11.27 -6.03
N ARG A 145 -26.54 10.65 -5.27
CA ARG A 145 -27.97 11.01 -5.21
C ARG A 145 -28.29 11.63 -3.87
N GLN A 146 -28.67 12.89 -3.89
CA GLN A 146 -29.05 13.68 -2.70
C GLN A 146 -30.59 13.80 -2.56
N ASP A 147 -31.33 13.25 -3.51
CA ASP A 147 -32.81 13.29 -3.62
C ASP A 147 -33.51 12.06 -3.03
N LEU A 148 -32.79 11.23 -2.29
CA LEU A 148 -33.33 9.99 -1.72
C LEU A 148 -34.28 10.29 -0.56
N THR A 149 -35.52 9.83 -0.63
CA THR A 149 -36.55 10.03 0.40
C THR A 149 -36.54 8.97 1.49
N PHE A 150 -35.87 7.85 1.26
CA PHE A 150 -35.88 6.68 2.16
C PHE A 150 -37.28 6.19 2.55
N ALA A 151 -38.28 6.41 1.69
CA ALA A 151 -39.67 6.07 1.98
C ALA A 151 -39.87 4.60 2.37
N GLN A 152 -39.24 3.67 1.63
CA GLN A 152 -39.31 2.23 1.95
C GLN A 152 -38.65 1.89 3.29
N LEU A 153 -37.57 2.57 3.65
CA LEU A 153 -36.92 2.39 4.95
C LEU A 153 -37.82 2.86 6.08
N LYS A 154 -38.52 4.00 5.91
CA LYS A 154 -39.49 4.51 6.87
C LYS A 154 -40.65 3.50 7.09
N ILE A 155 -41.20 2.95 6.02
CA ILE A 155 -42.25 1.92 6.09
C ILE A 155 -41.74 0.69 6.87
N TYR A 156 -40.59 0.18 6.54
CA TYR A 156 -39.98 -0.96 7.21
C TYR A 156 -39.79 -0.76 8.73
N TYR A 157 -39.36 0.44 9.15
CA TYR A 157 -39.19 0.76 10.57
C TYR A 157 -40.53 0.91 11.28
N GLN A 158 -41.55 1.53 10.64
CA GLN A 158 -42.88 1.66 11.17
C GLN A 158 -43.56 0.30 11.37
N GLU A 159 -43.45 -0.63 10.40
CA GLU A 159 -43.97 -1.99 10.53
C GLU A 159 -43.38 -2.78 11.70
N ARG A 160 -42.15 -2.40 12.12
CA ARG A 160 -41.47 -3.01 13.27
C ARG A 160 -41.63 -2.23 14.57
N GLY A 161 -42.46 -1.20 14.59
CA GLY A 161 -42.68 -0.38 15.78
C GLY A 161 -41.48 0.43 16.22
N LEU A 162 -40.54 0.73 15.31
CA LEU A 162 -39.34 1.54 15.56
C LEU A 162 -39.58 2.94 14.98
N GLU A 163 -39.32 3.96 15.78
CA GLU A 163 -39.38 5.36 15.31
C GLU A 163 -38.05 5.76 14.66
N LEU A 164 -38.10 6.25 13.43
CA LEU A 164 -37.00 6.92 12.78
C LEU A 164 -36.95 8.36 13.25
N ASN A 165 -35.80 8.78 13.81
CA ASN A 165 -35.59 10.17 14.15
C ASN A 165 -35.59 11.03 12.87
N GLU A 166 -36.56 11.94 12.76
CA GLU A 166 -36.74 12.79 11.57
C GLU A 166 -35.61 13.82 11.35
N SER A 167 -34.70 13.94 12.31
CA SER A 167 -33.54 14.87 12.22
C SER A 167 -32.33 14.32 11.47
N LEU A 168 -32.43 13.22 10.72
CA LEU A 168 -31.40 12.75 9.80
C LEU A 168 -31.25 13.74 8.63
N GLN A 169 -30.63 14.88 8.91
CA GLN A 169 -30.08 15.72 7.86
C GLN A 169 -28.81 15.04 7.33
N ILE A 170 -28.89 14.61 6.08
CA ILE A 170 -27.74 14.12 5.32
C ILE A 170 -26.78 15.31 5.15
N ARG A 171 -25.63 15.24 5.78
CA ARG A 171 -24.52 16.14 5.50
C ARG A 171 -23.64 15.54 4.42
#